data_65b96988b796535db41b9b1799ee9322
#
_entry.id   65b96988b796535db41b9b1799ee9322
#
_cell.length_a   1.000
_cell.length_b   1.000
_cell.length_c   1.000
_cell.angle_alpha   90.00
_cell.angle_beta   90.00
_cell.angle_gamma   90.00
#
_symmetry.space_group_name_H-M   'P 1'
#
loop_
_entity.id
_entity.type
_entity.pdbx_description
1 polymer ?
#
loop_
_entity_poly.entity_id
_entity_poly.type
_entity_poly.pdbx_seq_one_letter_code
_entity_poly.pdbx_strand_id
1 'polypeptide(L)'
;MNYQDTLDYMEWNKTKYEISHKPPKPNFNIYYNCIYWAFLGINVGSEQNKHRPVLVTRHQPNPSICTIIPITSQRLNDSYSFHIDLENFNGTVMVEQMRVIDIRRIDKPIIVNKKTISITQNDWNKISQQIISLYSMKPLPDSEQESPKKVLTTV
;
A
#
# COMPACT_ATOMS: atom_id res chain seq x y z
N MET A 1 20.70 16.79 -6.37
CA MET A 1 20.63 15.31 -6.57
C MET A 1 22.04 14.77 -6.39
N ASN A 2 22.24 13.84 -5.49
CA ASN A 2 23.55 13.23 -5.32
C ASN A 2 23.72 12.06 -6.31
N TYR A 3 24.96 11.56 -6.43
CA TYR A 3 25.28 10.47 -7.36
C TYR A 3 24.48 9.19 -7.03
N GLN A 4 24.27 8.88 -5.75
CA GLN A 4 23.53 7.71 -5.32
C GLN A 4 22.05 7.81 -5.72
N ASP A 5 21.41 8.97 -5.56
CA ASP A 5 20.02 9.18 -6.00
C ASP A 5 19.87 8.90 -7.50
N THR A 6 20.85 9.35 -8.31
CA THR A 6 20.83 9.10 -9.76
C THR A 6 20.89 7.61 -10.06
N LEU A 7 21.77 6.86 -9.39
CA LEU A 7 21.89 5.41 -9.55
C LEU A 7 20.59 4.70 -9.14
N ASP A 8 20.01 5.08 -8.03
CA ASP A 8 18.75 4.49 -7.53
C ASP A 8 17.60 4.68 -8.55
N TYR A 9 17.49 5.86 -9.16
CA TYR A 9 16.52 6.12 -10.22
C TYR A 9 16.77 5.29 -11.48
N MET A 10 18.05 5.13 -11.88
CA MET A 10 18.41 4.30 -13.03
C MET A 10 18.08 2.83 -12.80
N GLU A 11 18.40 2.31 -11.62
CA GLU A 11 18.09 0.94 -11.22
C GLU A 11 16.56 0.71 -11.16
N TRP A 12 15.83 1.68 -10.61
CA TRP A 12 14.37 1.62 -10.59
C TRP A 12 13.79 1.60 -12.02
N ASN A 13 14.29 2.41 -12.93
CA ASN A 13 13.83 2.40 -14.31
C ASN A 13 14.04 1.03 -14.99
N LYS A 14 15.16 0.37 -14.73
CA LYS A 14 15.44 -0.98 -15.20
C LYS A 14 14.42 -1.97 -14.60
N THR A 15 14.26 -1.96 -13.30
CA THR A 15 13.29 -2.82 -12.59
C THR A 15 11.86 -2.62 -13.10
N LYS A 16 11.45 -1.38 -13.30
CA LYS A 16 10.14 -1.04 -13.86
C LYS A 16 9.94 -1.59 -15.28
N TYR A 17 10.95 -1.51 -16.11
CA TYR A 17 10.93 -2.10 -17.44
C TYR A 17 10.75 -3.62 -17.36
N GLU A 18 11.52 -4.31 -16.53
CA GLU A 18 11.41 -5.75 -16.31
C GLU A 18 10.02 -6.16 -15.80
N ILE A 19 9.47 -5.42 -14.83
CA ILE A 19 8.11 -5.64 -14.31
C ILE A 19 7.06 -5.50 -15.42
N SER A 20 7.18 -4.49 -16.27
CA SER A 20 6.21 -4.24 -17.35
C SER A 20 6.21 -5.32 -18.44
N HIS A 21 7.27 -6.14 -18.51
CA HIS A 21 7.40 -7.26 -19.42
C HIS A 21 7.16 -8.63 -18.78
N LYS A 22 6.82 -8.68 -17.51
CA LYS A 22 6.39 -9.93 -16.86
C LYS A 22 5.06 -10.45 -17.46
N PRO A 23 4.83 -11.76 -17.39
CA PRO A 23 3.51 -12.32 -17.72
C PRO A 23 2.40 -11.61 -16.93
N PRO A 24 1.21 -11.46 -17.49
CA PRO A 24 0.09 -10.74 -16.85
C PRO A 24 -0.42 -11.41 -15.58
N LYS A 25 -0.09 -12.67 -15.37
CA LYS A 25 -0.42 -13.41 -14.15
C LYS A 25 0.84 -13.95 -13.50
N PRO A 26 1.02 -13.77 -12.18
CA PRO A 26 2.12 -14.40 -11.45
C PRO A 26 1.92 -15.93 -11.39
N ASN A 27 3.00 -16.65 -11.06
CA ASN A 27 2.97 -18.10 -10.86
C ASN A 27 2.49 -18.54 -9.48
N PHE A 28 1.88 -17.64 -8.72
CA PHE A 28 1.26 -17.87 -7.41
C PHE A 28 -0.09 -17.16 -7.33
N ASN A 29 -0.95 -17.61 -6.42
CA ASN A 29 -2.22 -16.97 -6.18
C ASN A 29 -2.07 -15.72 -5.29
N ILE A 30 -2.81 -14.68 -5.60
CA ILE A 30 -2.90 -13.46 -4.79
C ILE A 30 -4.24 -13.50 -4.04
N TYR A 31 -4.16 -13.54 -2.72
CA TYR A 31 -5.33 -13.51 -1.84
C TYR A 31 -5.44 -12.16 -1.13
N TYR A 32 -6.65 -11.61 -0.99
CA TYR A 32 -6.85 -10.49 -0.09
C TYR A 32 -6.68 -10.95 1.36
N ASN A 33 -6.41 -10.01 2.26
CA ASN A 33 -6.09 -10.28 3.66
C ASN A 33 -4.69 -10.94 3.86
N CYS A 34 -3.88 -11.06 2.81
CA CYS A 34 -2.55 -11.66 2.85
C CYS A 34 -1.46 -10.64 2.52
N ILE A 35 -0.24 -10.95 2.95
CA ILE A 35 0.92 -10.07 2.84
C ILE A 35 1.88 -10.60 1.78
N TYR A 36 2.33 -9.70 0.93
CA TYR A 36 3.24 -9.98 -0.18
C TYR A 36 4.39 -8.97 -0.21
N TRP A 37 5.51 -9.36 -0.77
CA TRP A 37 6.53 -8.41 -1.21
C TRP A 37 6.10 -7.75 -2.51
N ALA A 38 6.23 -6.43 -2.60
CA ALA A 38 5.91 -5.68 -3.81
C ALA A 38 6.90 -4.56 -4.09
N PHE A 39 7.09 -4.28 -5.38
CA PHE A 39 7.90 -3.15 -5.86
C PHE A 39 7.03 -1.90 -5.99
N LEU A 40 7.15 -0.98 -5.05
CA LEU A 40 6.41 0.30 -5.07
C LEU A 40 7.16 1.39 -5.85
N GLY A 41 8.45 1.22 -6.04
CA GLY A 41 9.29 2.10 -6.83
C GLY A 41 9.90 3.25 -6.05
N ILE A 42 10.37 4.25 -6.77
CA ILE A 42 10.80 5.53 -6.22
C ILE A 42 9.66 6.52 -6.43
N ASN A 43 9.13 7.06 -5.34
CA ASN A 43 7.99 7.96 -5.33
C ASN A 43 8.38 9.33 -4.74
N VAL A 44 7.46 10.26 -4.71
CA VAL A 44 7.74 11.64 -4.30
C VAL A 44 7.47 11.83 -2.80
N GLY A 45 8.41 12.47 -2.11
CA GLY A 45 8.23 12.90 -0.73
C GLY A 45 7.90 11.74 0.23
N SER A 46 6.78 11.87 0.92
CA SER A 46 6.34 10.91 1.95
C SER A 46 5.60 9.68 1.41
N GLU A 47 5.41 9.57 0.10
CA GLU A 47 4.82 8.37 -0.50
C GLU A 47 5.70 7.16 -0.25
N GLN A 48 5.07 6.05 0.11
CA GLN A 48 5.81 4.80 0.35
C GLN A 48 6.45 4.29 -0.93
N ASN A 49 7.70 3.87 -0.82
CA ASN A 49 8.54 3.49 -1.94
C ASN A 49 9.31 2.19 -1.68
N LYS A 50 10.20 1.82 -2.63
CA LYS A 50 11.10 0.67 -2.58
C LYS A 50 10.37 -0.68 -2.71
N HIS A 51 11.08 -1.73 -2.39
CA HIS A 51 10.58 -3.09 -2.28
C HIS A 51 10.21 -3.35 -0.81
N ARG A 52 8.95 -3.60 -0.55
CA ARG A 52 8.45 -3.74 0.82
C ARG A 52 7.23 -4.64 0.94
N PRO A 53 6.91 -5.09 2.15
CA PRO A 53 5.67 -5.80 2.40
C PRO A 53 4.46 -4.90 2.12
N VAL A 54 3.43 -5.49 1.53
CA VAL A 54 2.13 -4.86 1.31
C VAL A 54 1.01 -5.81 1.72
N LEU A 55 -0.05 -5.27 2.30
CA LEU A 55 -1.29 -5.99 2.53
C LEU A 55 -2.17 -5.85 1.31
N VAL A 56 -2.59 -6.96 0.71
CA VAL A 56 -3.63 -6.94 -0.34
C VAL A 56 -4.99 -6.88 0.32
N THR A 57 -5.73 -5.80 0.09
CA THR A 57 -7.04 -5.57 0.72
C THR A 57 -8.20 -5.97 -0.16
N ARG A 58 -8.06 -5.81 -1.48
CA ARG A 58 -9.13 -6.08 -2.42
C ARG A 58 -8.60 -6.37 -3.81
N HIS A 59 -9.25 -7.31 -4.50
CA HIS A 59 -9.17 -7.41 -5.95
C HIS A 59 -10.07 -6.36 -6.60
N GLN A 60 -9.58 -5.76 -7.66
CA GLN A 60 -10.37 -4.84 -8.47
C GLN A 60 -11.20 -5.62 -9.51
N PRO A 61 -12.28 -5.04 -10.05
CA PRO A 61 -13.00 -5.65 -11.19
C PRO A 61 -12.10 -5.94 -12.38
N ASN A 62 -11.11 -5.08 -12.64
CA ASN A 62 -10.02 -5.39 -13.55
C ASN A 62 -9.01 -6.32 -12.85
N PRO A 63 -8.85 -7.58 -13.33
CA PRO A 63 -7.99 -8.57 -12.68
C PRO A 63 -6.49 -8.27 -12.76
N SER A 64 -6.08 -7.28 -13.56
CA SER A 64 -4.69 -6.85 -13.69
C SER A 64 -4.22 -5.91 -12.58
N ILE A 65 -5.12 -5.44 -11.73
CA ILE A 65 -4.82 -4.51 -10.65
C ILE A 65 -5.44 -4.95 -9.32
N CYS A 66 -4.82 -4.57 -8.22
CA CYS A 66 -5.35 -4.79 -6.88
C CYS A 66 -5.10 -3.60 -5.98
N THR A 67 -5.89 -3.49 -4.92
CA THR A 67 -5.68 -2.48 -3.87
C THR A 67 -4.78 -3.05 -2.79
N ILE A 68 -3.76 -2.27 -2.44
CA ILE A 68 -2.80 -2.64 -1.40
C ILE A 68 -2.64 -1.52 -0.37
N ILE A 69 -2.17 -1.88 0.81
CA ILE A 69 -1.69 -0.94 1.82
C ILE A 69 -0.24 -1.30 2.15
N PRO A 70 0.71 -0.35 2.06
CA PRO A 70 2.09 -0.59 2.43
C PRO A 70 2.26 -0.88 3.93
N ILE A 71 3.24 -1.73 4.24
CA ILE A 71 3.63 -2.07 5.61
C ILE A 71 5.05 -1.57 5.84
N THR A 72 5.31 -0.97 7.00
CA THR A 72 6.64 -0.53 7.42
C THR A 72 7.00 -1.08 8.79
N SER A 73 8.28 -1.34 9.04
CA SER A 73 8.79 -1.71 10.35
C SER A 73 9.23 -0.52 11.22
N GLN A 74 9.15 0.71 10.68
CA GLN A 74 9.71 1.91 11.31
C GLN A 74 8.67 2.78 12.01
N ARG A 75 7.42 2.33 12.11
CA ARG A 75 6.30 3.09 12.69
C ARG A 75 5.59 2.34 13.82
N LEU A 76 6.23 1.32 14.38
CA LEU A 76 5.68 0.57 15.51
C LEU A 76 5.43 1.52 16.70
N ASN A 77 4.27 1.39 17.32
CA ASN A 77 3.83 2.16 18.49
C ASN A 77 3.78 3.68 18.28
N ASP A 78 3.59 4.15 17.04
CA ASP A 78 3.37 5.58 16.83
C ASP A 78 1.94 5.99 17.26
N SER A 79 1.70 7.30 17.35
CA SER A 79 0.45 7.85 17.89
C SER A 79 -0.67 8.01 16.84
N TYR A 80 -0.44 7.65 15.58
CA TYR A 80 -1.43 7.84 14.52
C TYR A 80 -2.46 6.71 14.51
N SER A 81 -3.74 7.06 14.60
CA SER A 81 -4.84 6.08 14.60
C SER A 81 -4.96 5.26 13.30
N PHE A 82 -4.49 5.80 12.19
CA PHE A 82 -4.48 5.15 10.87
C PHE A 82 -3.22 4.31 10.61
N HIS A 83 -2.31 4.20 11.59
CA HIS A 83 -1.21 3.26 11.60
C HIS A 83 -1.57 2.07 12.51
N ILE A 84 -1.69 0.89 11.92
CA ILE A 84 -2.12 -0.33 12.63
C ILE A 84 -0.94 -1.29 12.72
N ASP A 85 -0.44 -1.50 13.94
CA ASP A 85 0.56 -2.54 14.20
C ASP A 85 -0.09 -3.91 14.12
N LEU A 86 0.49 -4.80 13.32
CA LEU A 86 -0.05 -6.14 13.10
C LEU A 86 0.30 -7.08 14.26
N GLU A 87 -0.67 -7.92 14.66
CA GLU A 87 -0.50 -8.87 15.75
C GLU A 87 0.41 -10.04 15.39
N ASN A 88 0.36 -10.51 14.15
CA ASN A 88 1.08 -11.70 13.69
C ASN A 88 2.18 -11.43 12.65
N PHE A 89 2.53 -10.18 12.44
CA PHE A 89 3.60 -9.76 11.54
C PHE A 89 4.32 -8.53 12.12
N ASN A 90 5.64 -8.50 12.06
CA ASN A 90 6.40 -7.37 12.56
C ASN A 90 6.35 -6.19 11.58
N GLY A 91 5.30 -5.42 11.67
CA GLY A 91 5.09 -4.26 10.81
C GLY A 91 3.82 -3.50 11.11
N THR A 92 3.80 -2.26 10.65
CA THR A 92 2.69 -1.32 10.78
C THR A 92 2.06 -1.09 9.41
N VAL A 93 0.77 -1.32 9.30
CA VAL A 93 -0.02 -1.00 8.10
C VAL A 93 -0.30 0.50 8.06
N MET A 94 0.05 1.15 6.98
CA MET A 94 -0.10 2.60 6.79
C MET A 94 -1.34 2.88 5.95
N VAL A 95 -2.52 2.96 6.57
CA VAL A 95 -3.82 3.00 5.90
C VAL A 95 -3.95 4.21 4.96
N GLU A 96 -3.35 5.35 5.32
CA GLU A 96 -3.34 6.57 4.51
C GLU A 96 -2.55 6.44 3.19
N GLN A 97 -1.74 5.39 3.07
CA GLN A 97 -0.96 5.07 1.87
C GLN A 97 -1.63 4.02 0.97
N MET A 98 -2.90 3.73 1.22
CA MET A 98 -3.66 2.78 0.40
C MET A 98 -3.67 3.21 -1.07
N ARG A 99 -3.35 2.27 -1.96
CA ARG A 99 -3.27 2.55 -3.40
C ARG A 99 -3.58 1.32 -4.24
N VAL A 100 -3.89 1.57 -5.50
CA VAL A 100 -4.01 0.53 -6.53
C VAL A 100 -2.66 0.33 -7.22
N ILE A 101 -2.30 -0.92 -7.42
CA ILE A 101 -1.10 -1.30 -8.18
C ILE A 101 -1.43 -2.37 -9.23
N ASP A 102 -0.63 -2.44 -10.29
CA ASP A 102 -0.64 -3.59 -11.20
C ASP A 102 -0.11 -4.83 -10.47
N ILE A 103 -0.77 -5.98 -10.65
CA ILE A 103 -0.39 -7.24 -9.98
C ILE A 103 1.03 -7.71 -10.31
N ARG A 104 1.62 -7.28 -11.43
CA ARG A 104 3.01 -7.59 -11.79
C ARG A 104 4.04 -6.94 -10.86
N ARG A 105 3.64 -5.92 -10.08
CA ARG A 105 4.47 -5.33 -9.01
C ARG A 105 4.59 -6.25 -7.79
N ILE A 106 3.67 -7.21 -7.63
CA ILE A 106 3.75 -8.20 -6.56
C ILE A 106 4.84 -9.21 -6.92
N ASP A 107 5.87 -9.29 -6.09
CA ASP A 107 7.04 -10.09 -6.32
C ASP A 107 6.84 -11.54 -5.86
N LYS A 108 6.49 -11.72 -4.61
CA LYS A 108 6.30 -13.04 -4.00
C LYS A 108 5.46 -12.96 -2.71
N PRO A 109 4.78 -14.05 -2.33
CA PRO A 109 4.11 -14.12 -1.04
C PRO A 109 5.11 -14.15 0.12
N ILE A 110 4.71 -13.65 1.28
CA ILE A 110 5.42 -13.86 2.53
C ILE A 110 4.89 -15.15 3.15
N ILE A 111 5.75 -16.14 3.28
CA ILE A 111 5.37 -17.47 3.73
C ILE A 111 5.77 -17.67 5.21
N VAL A 112 4.80 -18.07 6.03
CA VAL A 112 4.99 -18.50 7.42
C VAL A 112 4.28 -19.84 7.59
N ASN A 113 4.97 -20.83 8.17
CA ASN A 113 4.43 -22.18 8.35
C ASN A 113 3.85 -22.78 7.04
N LYS A 114 4.59 -22.65 5.94
CA LYS A 114 4.24 -23.17 4.59
C LYS A 114 2.97 -22.56 3.97
N LYS A 115 2.46 -21.47 4.52
CA LYS A 115 1.30 -20.73 3.98
C LYS A 115 1.61 -19.25 3.82
N THR A 116 0.98 -18.61 2.86
CA THR A 116 1.01 -17.14 2.76
C THR A 116 0.40 -16.57 4.04
N ILE A 117 1.13 -15.67 4.69
CA ILE A 117 0.66 -15.06 5.94
C ILE A 117 -0.55 -14.17 5.67
N SER A 118 -1.61 -14.36 6.47
CA SER A 118 -2.77 -13.49 6.52
C SER A 118 -2.80 -12.72 7.84
N ILE A 119 -3.39 -11.54 7.83
CA ILE A 119 -3.60 -10.77 9.05
C ILE A 119 -4.75 -11.36 9.88
N THR A 120 -4.81 -11.00 11.16
CA THR A 120 -5.89 -11.46 12.05
C THR A 120 -7.21 -10.75 11.75
N GLN A 121 -8.32 -11.34 12.16
CA GLN A 121 -9.63 -10.70 12.06
C GLN A 121 -9.70 -9.38 12.84
N ASN A 122 -9.02 -9.31 13.99
CA ASN A 122 -8.95 -8.10 14.79
C ASN A 122 -8.23 -6.97 14.04
N ASP A 123 -7.08 -7.26 13.42
CA ASP A 123 -6.36 -6.30 12.59
C ASP A 123 -7.18 -5.86 11.38
N TRP A 124 -7.85 -6.80 10.72
CA TRP A 124 -8.74 -6.49 9.60
C TRP A 124 -9.85 -5.52 9.99
N ASN A 125 -10.48 -5.74 11.14
CA ASN A 125 -11.53 -4.85 11.65
C ASN A 125 -11.01 -3.44 11.93
N LYS A 126 -9.84 -3.31 12.56
CA LYS A 126 -9.21 -2.01 12.82
C LYS A 126 -8.88 -1.28 11.51
N ILE A 127 -8.30 -1.98 10.54
CA ILE A 127 -7.96 -1.43 9.23
C ILE A 127 -9.23 -0.99 8.50
N SER A 128 -10.27 -1.81 8.48
CA SER A 128 -11.55 -1.48 7.84
C SER A 128 -12.18 -0.21 8.42
N GLN A 129 -12.17 -0.05 9.74
CA GLN A 129 -12.66 1.16 10.40
C GLN A 129 -11.87 2.40 9.98
N GLN A 130 -10.55 2.30 9.88
CA GLN A 130 -9.70 3.41 9.45
C GLN A 130 -9.89 3.75 7.96
N ILE A 131 -10.08 2.76 7.10
CA ILE A 131 -10.43 2.99 5.69
C ILE A 131 -11.74 3.78 5.59
N ILE A 132 -12.77 3.38 6.31
CA ILE A 132 -14.05 4.08 6.35
C ILE A 132 -13.86 5.52 6.84
N SER A 133 -13.12 5.72 7.93
CA SER A 133 -12.86 7.03 8.50
C SER A 133 -12.12 7.97 7.55
N LEU A 134 -11.07 7.47 6.88
CA LEU A 134 -10.20 8.28 6.01
C LEU A 134 -10.80 8.57 4.64
N TYR A 135 -11.56 7.61 4.08
CA TYR A 135 -12.02 7.66 2.69
C TYR A 135 -13.53 7.84 2.54
N SER A 136 -14.28 7.99 3.64
CA SER A 136 -15.69 8.36 3.56
C SER A 136 -15.86 9.79 3.05
N MET A 137 -16.57 9.92 1.97
CA MET A 137 -16.94 11.23 1.45
C MET A 137 -18.13 11.77 2.22
N LYS A 138 -18.03 13.01 2.70
CA LYS A 138 -19.18 13.71 3.29
C LYS A 138 -20.10 14.16 2.16
N PRO A 139 -21.45 14.15 2.37
CA PRO A 139 -22.36 14.79 1.44
C PRO A 139 -21.97 16.25 1.23
N LEU A 140 -22.13 16.75 0.00
CA LEU A 140 -22.01 18.19 -0.25
C LEU A 140 -23.13 18.90 0.51
N PRO A 141 -22.88 20.06 1.13
CA PRO A 141 -23.94 20.85 1.75
C PRO A 141 -24.93 21.29 0.67
N ASP A 142 -26.23 21.20 0.98
CA ASP A 142 -27.29 21.67 0.12
C ASP A 142 -27.09 23.17 -0.15
N SER A 143 -26.75 23.52 -1.37
CA SER A 143 -26.89 24.80 -2.06
C SER A 143 -26.38 26.10 -1.41
N GLU A 144 -25.39 26.08 -0.52
CA GLU A 144 -24.57 27.28 -0.33
C GLU A 144 -23.18 27.02 -0.92
N GLN A 145 -22.79 27.82 -1.89
CA GLN A 145 -21.47 27.82 -2.52
C GLN A 145 -20.42 28.18 -1.47
N GLU A 146 -20.05 27.22 -0.61
CA GLU A 146 -18.81 27.36 0.13
C GLU A 146 -17.66 27.40 -0.87
N SER A 147 -16.86 28.47 -0.79
CA SER A 147 -15.61 28.56 -1.53
C SER A 147 -14.79 27.29 -1.36
N PRO A 148 -14.12 26.79 -2.42
CA PRO A 148 -13.35 25.55 -2.33
C PRO A 148 -12.39 25.60 -1.16
N LYS A 149 -12.50 24.62 -0.25
CA LYS A 149 -11.63 24.52 0.92
C LYS A 149 -10.21 24.20 0.45
N LYS A 150 -9.28 25.04 0.86
CA LYS A 150 -7.86 24.85 0.56
C LYS A 150 -7.38 23.56 1.20
N VAL A 151 -6.68 22.69 0.45
CA VAL A 151 -5.96 21.59 1.02
C VAL A 151 -4.87 22.17 1.91
N LEU A 152 -4.99 22.00 3.23
CA LEU A 152 -4.03 22.49 4.20
C LEU A 152 -2.69 21.80 3.96
N THR A 153 -1.72 22.55 3.46
CA THR A 153 -0.31 22.20 3.59
C THR A 153 0.11 22.56 5.00
N THR A 154 0.17 21.59 5.89
CA THR A 154 0.97 21.70 7.11
C THR A 154 2.42 21.51 6.71
N VAL A 155 3.19 22.59 6.80
CA VAL A 155 4.64 22.58 6.68
C VAL A 155 5.25 21.91 7.93
#